data_e539efa1390a4f5dd9a1085642ec0f1f
#
_entry.id   e539efa1390a4f5dd9a1085642ec0f1f
#
_cell.length_a   1.000
_cell.length_b   1.000
_cell.length_c   1.000
_cell.angle_alpha   90.00
_cell.angle_beta   90.00
_cell.angle_gamma   90.00
#
_symmetry.space_group_name_H-M   'P 1'
#
loop_
_entity.id
_entity.type
_entity.pdbx_description
1 polymer ?
#
loop_
_entity_poly.entity_id
_entity_poly.type
_entity_poly.pdbx_seq_one_letter_code
_entity_poly.pdbx_strand_id
1 'polypeptide(L)'
;MHRYLTYAGVFLGLVLLQIFLIDNISLGIYFHPLIYVGFLIILPLDTKPVWVLLLSALLGLCIDIMTGLGGLNVIATTATGFMRGTLLGVTSGHNTSTDDSIPSLYRLTEKNLAWFIALVILLHSTIYFTLEALSLSHIFHTLLRVILSSAGAGAFVWFFVKLFIEKIFNK
;
A
#
# COMPACT_ATOMS: atom_id res chain seq x y z
N MET A 1 -22.02 -3.59 9.76
CA MET A 1 -21.57 -4.93 9.36
C MET A 1 -21.03 -4.95 7.92
N HIS A 2 -21.69 -4.36 6.93
CA HIS A 2 -21.22 -4.33 5.54
C HIS A 2 -19.82 -3.73 5.32
N ARG A 3 -19.42 -2.69 6.06
CA ARG A 3 -18.11 -2.05 5.88
C ARG A 3 -16.92 -3.00 6.16
N TYR A 4 -16.98 -3.79 7.22
CA TYR A 4 -15.90 -4.75 7.56
C TYR A 4 -15.77 -5.85 6.50
N LEU A 5 -16.88 -6.35 5.97
CA LEU A 5 -16.89 -7.32 4.88
C LEU A 5 -16.25 -6.74 3.60
N THR A 6 -16.49 -5.47 3.31
CA THR A 6 -15.88 -4.79 2.17
C THR A 6 -14.35 -4.70 2.32
N TYR A 7 -13.86 -4.29 3.50
CA TYR A 7 -12.40 -4.26 3.76
C TYR A 7 -11.77 -5.64 3.74
N ALA A 8 -12.44 -6.67 4.29
CA ALA A 8 -11.96 -8.04 4.20
C ALA A 8 -11.92 -8.54 2.74
N GLY A 9 -12.93 -8.22 1.95
CA GLY A 9 -12.94 -8.53 0.52
C GLY A 9 -11.82 -7.85 -0.26
N VAL A 10 -11.54 -6.58 0.03
CA VAL A 10 -10.44 -5.83 -0.58
C VAL A 10 -9.08 -6.42 -0.16
N PHE A 11 -8.91 -6.76 1.11
CA PHE A 11 -7.71 -7.42 1.63
C PHE A 11 -7.42 -8.71 0.85
N LEU A 12 -8.39 -9.62 0.82
CA LEU A 12 -8.25 -10.89 0.10
C LEU A 12 -8.06 -10.67 -1.40
N GLY A 13 -8.82 -9.76 -2.00
CA GLY A 13 -8.72 -9.44 -3.42
C GLY A 13 -7.34 -8.94 -3.82
N LEU A 14 -6.74 -8.03 -3.05
CA LEU A 14 -5.39 -7.50 -3.33
C LEU A 14 -4.31 -8.56 -3.11
N VAL A 15 -4.43 -9.40 -2.07
CA VAL A 15 -3.51 -10.52 -1.83
C VAL A 15 -3.55 -11.51 -3.00
N LEU A 16 -4.77 -11.95 -3.38
CA LEU A 16 -4.93 -12.89 -4.49
C LEU A 16 -4.46 -12.30 -5.82
N LEU A 17 -4.75 -11.04 -6.09
CA LEU A 17 -4.34 -10.36 -7.31
C LEU A 17 -2.82 -10.21 -7.38
N GLN A 18 -2.15 -9.90 -6.26
CA GLN A 18 -0.70 -9.88 -6.19
C GLN A 18 -0.11 -11.24 -6.55
N ILE A 19 -0.54 -12.30 -5.84
CA ILE A 19 0.06 -13.63 -5.94
C ILE A 19 -0.25 -14.28 -7.30
N PHE A 20 -1.53 -14.28 -7.72
CA PHE A 20 -1.94 -15.01 -8.92
C PHE A 20 -1.70 -14.24 -10.21
N LEU A 21 -1.71 -12.92 -10.18
CA LEU A 21 -1.55 -12.12 -11.38
C LEU A 21 -0.14 -11.51 -11.45
N ILE A 22 0.23 -10.67 -10.49
CA ILE A 22 1.46 -9.89 -10.57
C ILE A 22 2.71 -10.76 -10.43
N ASP A 23 2.74 -11.64 -9.45
CA ASP A 23 3.92 -12.47 -9.17
C ASP A 23 4.10 -13.58 -10.23
N ASN A 24 3.04 -13.97 -10.94
CA ASN A 24 3.09 -14.96 -12.03
C ASN A 24 3.38 -14.35 -13.41
N ILE A 25 3.19 -13.04 -13.59
CA ILE A 25 3.53 -12.38 -14.85
C ILE A 25 4.99 -11.94 -14.79
N SER A 26 5.85 -12.54 -15.62
CA SER A 26 7.24 -12.10 -15.78
C SER A 26 7.29 -10.76 -16.51
N LEU A 27 7.15 -9.65 -15.77
CA LEU A 27 7.20 -8.28 -16.31
C LEU A 27 8.62 -7.75 -16.50
N GLY A 28 9.63 -8.64 -16.37
CA GLY A 28 11.05 -8.32 -16.47
C GLY A 28 11.74 -8.14 -15.12
N ILE A 29 13.07 -8.05 -15.14
CA ILE A 29 13.91 -8.06 -13.93
C ILE A 29 13.72 -6.79 -13.07
N TYR A 30 13.34 -5.68 -13.70
CA TYR A 30 13.26 -4.36 -13.05
C TYR A 30 11.85 -3.95 -12.64
N PHE A 31 10.82 -4.66 -13.09
CA PHE A 31 9.43 -4.26 -12.89
C PHE A 31 8.65 -5.31 -12.10
N HIS A 32 8.51 -5.07 -10.80
CA HIS A 32 7.74 -5.92 -9.90
C HIS A 32 6.86 -5.04 -8.99
N PRO A 33 5.69 -4.62 -9.48
CA PRO A 33 4.82 -3.71 -8.73
C PRO A 33 4.18 -4.42 -7.53
N LEU A 34 4.38 -3.87 -6.34
CA LEU A 34 3.85 -4.37 -5.07
C LEU A 34 2.49 -3.70 -4.79
N ILE A 35 1.41 -4.21 -5.41
CA ILE A 35 0.09 -3.56 -5.39
C ILE A 35 -0.71 -3.80 -4.10
N TYR A 36 -0.41 -4.88 -3.39
CA TYR A 36 -1.11 -5.24 -2.15
C TYR A 36 -0.96 -4.17 -1.05
N VAL A 37 0.10 -3.36 -1.10
CA VAL A 37 0.27 -2.22 -0.19
C VAL A 37 -0.85 -1.18 -0.30
N GLY A 38 -1.59 -1.18 -1.40
CA GLY A 38 -2.79 -0.38 -1.59
C GLY A 38 -3.84 -0.58 -0.50
N PHE A 39 -3.86 -1.75 0.14
CA PHE A 39 -4.73 -1.99 1.30
C PHE A 39 -4.46 -1.02 2.45
N LEU A 40 -3.20 -0.74 2.76
CA LEU A 40 -2.82 0.22 3.80
C LEU A 40 -3.29 1.64 3.49
N ILE A 41 -3.35 1.98 2.20
CA ILE A 41 -3.82 3.29 1.74
C ILE A 41 -5.34 3.42 1.93
N ILE A 42 -6.09 2.35 1.62
CA ILE A 42 -7.56 2.33 1.68
C ILE A 42 -8.09 2.28 3.11
N LEU A 43 -7.31 1.81 4.09
CA LEU A 43 -7.72 1.80 5.49
C LEU A 43 -8.20 3.19 5.92
N PRO A 44 -9.28 3.29 6.73
CA PRO A 44 -9.77 4.55 7.25
C PRO A 44 -8.67 5.36 7.93
N LEU A 45 -8.69 6.69 7.76
CA LEU A 45 -7.68 7.58 8.36
C LEU A 45 -7.71 7.51 9.90
N ASP A 46 -8.90 7.30 10.46
CA ASP A 46 -9.16 7.24 11.90
C ASP A 46 -8.84 5.85 12.52
N THR A 47 -8.27 4.92 11.73
CA THR A 47 -7.91 3.59 12.23
C THR A 47 -6.82 3.71 13.30
N LYS A 48 -7.05 3.13 14.48
CA LYS A 48 -6.08 3.15 15.57
C LYS A 48 -4.74 2.54 15.12
N PRO A 49 -3.60 3.14 15.47
CA PRO A 49 -2.27 2.69 15.02
C PRO A 49 -2.00 1.19 15.28
N VAL A 50 -2.49 0.66 16.38
CA VAL A 50 -2.36 -0.76 16.73
C VAL A 50 -3.01 -1.67 15.68
N TRP A 51 -4.22 -1.31 15.22
CA TRP A 51 -4.91 -2.08 14.17
C TRP A 51 -4.23 -1.95 12.81
N VAL A 52 -3.69 -0.77 12.51
CA VAL A 52 -2.90 -0.57 11.28
C VAL A 52 -1.68 -1.49 11.28
N LEU A 53 -0.94 -1.55 12.40
CA LEU A 53 0.23 -2.42 12.53
C LEU A 53 -0.14 -3.91 12.41
N LEU A 54 -1.18 -4.37 13.12
CA LEU A 54 -1.62 -5.75 13.07
C LEU A 54 -2.06 -6.15 11.65
N LEU A 55 -2.84 -5.31 10.99
CA LEU A 55 -3.30 -5.57 9.62
C LEU A 55 -2.14 -5.52 8.62
N SER A 56 -1.15 -4.64 8.83
CA SER A 56 0.06 -4.57 8.01
C SER A 56 0.89 -5.85 8.14
N ALA A 57 1.11 -6.30 9.37
CA ALA A 57 1.84 -7.54 9.65
C ALA A 57 1.12 -8.75 9.06
N LEU A 58 -0.21 -8.82 9.24
CA LEU A 58 -1.02 -9.90 8.68
C LEU A 58 -0.97 -9.91 7.14
N LEU A 59 -1.05 -8.73 6.52
CA LEU A 59 -0.96 -8.58 5.07
C LEU A 59 0.36 -9.11 4.53
N GLY A 60 1.49 -8.66 5.11
CA GLY A 60 2.81 -9.14 4.72
C GLY A 60 2.99 -10.63 4.96
N LEU A 61 2.46 -11.14 6.08
CA LEU A 61 2.53 -12.56 6.42
C LEU A 61 1.77 -13.43 5.40
N CYS A 62 0.59 -13.00 4.97
CA CYS A 62 -0.15 -13.71 3.93
C CYS A 62 0.65 -13.81 2.62
N ILE A 63 1.30 -12.72 2.20
CA ILE A 63 2.15 -12.72 0.99
C ILE A 63 3.37 -13.62 1.21
N ASP A 64 4.09 -13.49 2.33
CA ASP A 64 5.30 -14.27 2.60
C ASP A 64 5.04 -15.78 2.65
N ILE A 65 3.94 -16.22 3.26
CA ILE A 65 3.55 -17.63 3.30
C ILE A 65 3.30 -18.17 1.89
N MET A 66 2.67 -17.38 1.03
CA MET A 66 2.30 -17.81 -0.32
C MET A 66 3.47 -17.74 -1.30
N THR A 67 4.39 -16.79 -1.13
CA THR A 67 5.55 -16.60 -2.02
C THR A 67 6.81 -17.33 -1.53
N GLY A 68 6.82 -17.81 -0.27
CA GLY A 68 7.99 -18.44 0.34
C GLY A 68 9.12 -17.46 0.66
N LEU A 69 8.84 -16.16 0.67
CA LEU A 69 9.80 -15.11 0.99
C LEU A 69 9.89 -14.94 2.52
N GLY A 70 11.00 -15.32 3.10
CA GLY A 70 11.25 -15.43 4.55
C GLY A 70 11.06 -14.17 5.41
N GLY A 71 9.90 -13.49 5.30
CA GLY A 71 9.53 -12.34 6.16
C GLY A 71 9.79 -10.97 5.55
N LEU A 72 10.25 -10.87 4.31
CA LEU A 72 10.54 -9.58 3.65
C LEU A 72 9.31 -8.69 3.54
N ASN A 73 8.17 -9.29 3.14
CA ASN A 73 6.91 -8.56 3.01
C ASN A 73 6.36 -8.17 4.39
N VAL A 74 6.49 -9.02 5.41
CA VAL A 74 6.08 -8.67 6.79
C VAL A 74 6.84 -7.43 7.27
N ILE A 75 8.16 -7.41 7.11
CA ILE A 75 8.99 -6.27 7.56
C ILE A 75 8.60 -5.00 6.80
N ALA A 76 8.53 -5.07 5.46
CA ALA A 76 8.24 -3.92 4.62
C ALA A 76 6.84 -3.35 4.90
N THR A 77 5.79 -4.19 4.99
CA THR A 77 4.42 -3.74 5.27
C THR A 77 4.25 -3.21 6.67
N THR A 78 4.85 -3.86 7.69
CA THR A 78 4.74 -3.43 9.08
C THR A 78 5.43 -2.08 9.28
N ALA A 79 6.64 -1.90 8.73
CA ALA A 79 7.35 -0.63 8.76
C ALA A 79 6.57 0.48 8.05
N THR A 80 5.98 0.18 6.89
CA THR A 80 5.12 1.12 6.16
C THR A 80 3.86 1.47 6.96
N GLY A 81 3.22 0.48 7.57
CA GLY A 81 2.06 0.67 8.44
C GLY A 81 2.38 1.56 9.66
N PHE A 82 3.55 1.38 10.26
CA PHE A 82 4.03 2.23 11.35
C PHE A 82 4.20 3.69 10.91
N MET A 83 4.82 3.90 9.75
CA MET A 83 5.06 5.24 9.21
C MET A 83 3.81 5.90 8.59
N ARG A 84 2.73 5.14 8.37
CA ARG A 84 1.51 5.63 7.73
C ARG A 84 0.95 6.89 8.38
N GLY A 85 0.89 6.94 9.72
CA GLY A 85 0.40 8.11 10.46
C GLY A 85 1.25 9.36 10.20
N THR A 86 2.57 9.22 10.20
CA THR A 86 3.52 10.30 9.88
C THR A 86 3.35 10.77 8.44
N LEU A 87 3.23 9.85 7.48
CA LEU A 87 3.00 10.16 6.07
C LEU A 87 1.68 10.90 5.85
N LEU A 88 0.62 10.50 6.55
CA LEU A 88 -0.65 11.22 6.55
C LEU A 88 -0.49 12.65 7.09
N GLY A 89 0.20 12.82 8.20
CA GLY A 89 0.47 14.15 8.77
C GLY A 89 1.21 15.08 7.81
N VAL A 90 2.19 14.55 7.09
CA VAL A 90 2.96 15.32 6.10
C VAL A 90 2.12 15.69 4.87
N THR A 91 1.24 14.80 4.42
CA THR A 91 0.46 15.00 3.18
C THR A 91 -0.84 15.75 3.40
N SER A 92 -1.51 15.59 4.54
CA SER A 92 -2.81 16.21 4.79
C SER A 92 -2.72 17.68 5.25
N GLY A 93 -1.56 18.11 5.78
CA GLY A 93 -1.42 19.47 6.31
C GLY A 93 -2.49 19.79 7.38
N HIS A 94 -2.75 21.08 7.60
CA HIS A 94 -3.78 21.57 8.54
C HIS A 94 -5.23 21.52 8.01
N ASN A 95 -5.45 21.02 6.79
CA ASN A 95 -6.74 21.11 6.08
C ASN A 95 -7.52 19.79 6.03
N THR A 96 -7.40 18.95 7.04
CA THR A 96 -8.33 17.81 7.18
C THR A 96 -9.65 18.36 7.74
N SER A 97 -10.73 18.23 6.97
CA SER A 97 -12.07 18.49 7.50
C SER A 97 -12.36 17.54 8.66
N THR A 98 -12.78 18.09 9.79
CA THR A 98 -13.14 17.33 11.01
C THR A 98 -14.56 16.75 10.92
N ASP A 99 -15.18 16.76 9.76
CA ASP A 99 -16.53 16.26 9.57
C ASP A 99 -16.52 14.72 9.51
N ASP A 100 -16.98 14.10 10.60
CA ASP A 100 -17.06 12.64 10.74
C ASP A 100 -18.10 11.98 9.81
N SER A 101 -18.95 12.78 9.17
CA SER A 101 -19.93 12.32 8.19
C SER A 101 -19.28 11.97 6.83
N ILE A 102 -18.10 12.52 6.55
CA ILE A 102 -17.37 12.32 5.30
C ILE A 102 -16.41 11.12 5.46
N PRO A 103 -16.45 10.16 4.54
CA PRO A 103 -15.49 9.07 4.54
C PRO A 103 -14.05 9.54 4.52
N SER A 104 -13.22 8.90 5.29
CA SER A 104 -11.89 9.40 5.64
C SER A 104 -11.01 9.76 4.43
N LEU A 105 -11.03 9.00 3.34
CA LEU A 105 -10.23 9.31 2.15
C LEU A 105 -10.71 10.54 1.38
N TYR A 106 -12.00 10.92 1.49
CA TYR A 106 -12.53 12.16 0.90
C TYR A 106 -12.14 13.42 1.67
N ARG A 107 -11.61 13.27 2.87
CA ARG A 107 -11.07 14.40 3.64
C ARG A 107 -9.74 14.91 3.05
N LEU A 108 -9.10 14.08 2.19
CA LEU A 108 -7.90 14.46 1.46
C LEU A 108 -8.28 15.05 0.11
N THR A 109 -7.66 16.18 -0.23
CA THR A 109 -7.73 16.70 -1.60
C THR A 109 -7.08 15.69 -2.56
N GLU A 110 -7.48 15.69 -3.85
CA GLU A 110 -6.90 14.79 -4.83
C GLU A 110 -5.37 14.86 -4.87
N LYS A 111 -4.80 16.06 -4.75
CA LYS A 111 -3.36 16.27 -4.70
C LYS A 111 -2.72 15.60 -3.47
N ASN A 112 -3.33 15.78 -2.30
CA ASN A 112 -2.82 15.21 -1.05
C ASN A 112 -2.95 13.69 -1.05
N LEU A 113 -4.04 13.16 -1.61
CA LEU A 113 -4.23 11.73 -1.81
C LEU A 113 -3.17 11.15 -2.75
N ALA A 114 -2.88 11.83 -3.87
CA ALA A 114 -1.83 11.40 -4.79
C ALA A 114 -0.44 11.36 -4.13
N TRP A 115 -0.10 12.40 -3.36
CA TRP A 115 1.15 12.43 -2.59
C TRP A 115 1.21 11.33 -1.54
N PHE A 116 0.11 11.10 -0.83
CA PHE A 116 0.04 10.03 0.16
C PHE A 116 0.26 8.66 -0.47
N ILE A 117 -0.42 8.35 -1.57
CA ILE A 117 -0.24 7.11 -2.33
C ILE A 117 1.22 6.96 -2.78
N ALA A 118 1.79 8.00 -3.38
CA ALA A 118 3.16 7.98 -3.87
C ALA A 118 4.18 7.71 -2.75
N LEU A 119 4.04 8.40 -1.62
CA LEU A 119 4.97 8.25 -0.49
C LEU A 119 4.86 6.89 0.19
N VAL A 120 3.65 6.37 0.38
CA VAL A 120 3.42 5.03 0.97
C VAL A 120 4.04 3.95 0.08
N ILE A 121 3.78 4.00 -1.22
CA ILE A 121 4.30 3.00 -2.17
C ILE A 121 5.83 3.12 -2.30
N LEU A 122 6.36 4.33 -2.40
CA LEU A 122 7.80 4.57 -2.50
C LEU A 122 8.52 4.06 -1.25
N LEU A 123 8.00 4.37 -0.06
CA LEU A 123 8.57 3.89 1.21
C LEU A 123 8.57 2.36 1.26
N HIS A 124 7.43 1.75 0.98
CA HIS A 124 7.28 0.30 0.98
C HIS A 124 8.24 -0.38 0.00
N SER A 125 8.27 0.08 -1.25
CA SER A 125 9.15 -0.47 -2.28
C SER A 125 10.63 -0.29 -1.95
N THR A 126 10.99 0.86 -1.35
CA THR A 126 12.37 1.09 -0.91
C THR A 126 12.79 0.11 0.16
N ILE A 127 11.96 -0.10 1.19
CA ILE A 127 12.26 -1.07 2.26
C ILE A 127 12.35 -2.48 1.67
N TYR A 128 11.35 -2.89 0.89
CA TYR A 128 11.30 -4.22 0.30
C TYR A 128 12.52 -4.53 -0.58
N PHE A 129 12.80 -3.71 -1.58
CA PHE A 129 13.90 -3.95 -2.52
C PHE A 129 15.29 -3.79 -1.88
N THR A 130 15.42 -2.95 -0.86
CA THR A 130 16.67 -2.85 -0.10
C THR A 130 16.93 -4.12 0.71
N LEU A 131 15.90 -4.65 1.36
CA LEU A 131 15.99 -5.92 2.09
C LEU A 131 16.23 -7.11 1.16
N GLU A 132 15.54 -7.14 0.02
CA GLU A 132 15.74 -8.19 -0.98
C GLU A 132 17.16 -8.19 -1.54
N ALA A 133 17.71 -7.02 -1.83
CA ALA A 133 19.06 -6.91 -2.36
C ALA A 133 20.15 -7.33 -1.37
N LEU A 134 19.98 -7.09 -0.06
CA LEU A 134 20.94 -7.33 1.03
C LEU A 134 22.40 -6.90 0.72
N SER A 135 22.61 -6.12 -0.32
CA SER A 135 23.93 -5.71 -0.81
C SER A 135 23.85 -4.33 -1.42
N LEU A 136 24.80 -3.48 -1.04
CA LEU A 136 24.95 -2.13 -1.61
C LEU A 136 25.73 -2.13 -2.93
N SER A 137 26.30 -3.28 -3.35
CA SER A 137 27.13 -3.35 -4.57
C SER A 137 26.36 -3.03 -5.86
N HIS A 138 25.04 -3.21 -5.87
CA HIS A 138 24.18 -2.97 -7.02
C HIS A 138 23.10 -1.91 -6.76
N ILE A 139 23.44 -0.88 -6.00
CA ILE A 139 22.47 0.16 -5.57
C ILE A 139 21.73 0.83 -6.73
N PHE A 140 22.38 1.03 -7.89
CA PHE A 140 21.72 1.59 -9.06
C PHE A 140 20.63 0.68 -9.63
N HIS A 141 20.84 -0.62 -9.64
CA HIS A 141 19.83 -1.60 -10.07
C HIS A 141 18.65 -1.61 -9.10
N THR A 142 18.92 -1.55 -7.79
CA THR A 142 17.88 -1.48 -6.76
C THR A 142 17.07 -0.19 -6.88
N LEU A 143 17.72 0.95 -7.08
CA LEU A 143 17.03 2.23 -7.28
C LEU A 143 16.12 2.21 -8.52
N LEU A 144 16.60 1.65 -9.62
CA LEU A 144 15.80 1.51 -10.85
C LEU A 144 14.55 0.63 -10.59
N ARG A 145 14.73 -0.49 -9.89
CA ARG A 145 13.61 -1.37 -9.49
C ARG A 145 12.60 -0.62 -8.62
N VAL A 146 13.07 0.12 -7.62
CA VAL A 146 12.21 0.94 -6.75
C VAL A 146 11.38 1.92 -7.58
N ILE A 147 12.02 2.70 -8.46
CA ILE A 147 11.33 3.73 -9.25
C ILE A 147 10.30 3.11 -10.20
N LEU A 148 10.69 2.13 -11.00
CA LEU A 148 9.82 1.51 -11.99
C LEU A 148 8.65 0.77 -11.32
N SER A 149 8.94 -0.02 -10.30
CA SER A 149 7.91 -0.79 -9.58
C SER A 149 6.97 0.11 -8.80
N SER A 150 7.47 1.18 -8.18
CA SER A 150 6.64 2.17 -7.49
C SER A 150 5.75 2.95 -8.45
N ALA A 151 6.22 3.29 -9.63
CA ALA A 151 5.41 3.96 -10.65
C ALA A 151 4.26 3.07 -11.12
N GLY A 152 4.53 1.79 -11.40
CA GLY A 152 3.51 0.82 -11.78
C GLY A 152 2.49 0.55 -10.68
N ALA A 153 2.97 0.30 -9.46
CA ALA A 153 2.10 0.10 -8.29
C ALA A 153 1.27 1.37 -8.00
N GLY A 154 1.88 2.55 -8.11
CA GLY A 154 1.21 3.84 -7.90
C GLY A 154 0.07 4.08 -8.88
N ALA A 155 0.30 3.84 -10.16
CA ALA A 155 -0.74 3.97 -11.19
C ALA A 155 -1.90 3.00 -10.94
N PHE A 156 -1.59 1.73 -10.61
CA PHE A 156 -2.62 0.73 -10.30
C PHE A 156 -3.41 1.10 -9.04
N VAL A 157 -2.73 1.43 -7.96
CA VAL A 157 -3.37 1.76 -6.68
C VAL A 157 -4.18 3.05 -6.79
N TRP A 158 -3.71 4.05 -7.51
CA TRP A 158 -4.46 5.27 -7.79
C TRP A 158 -5.81 4.98 -8.46
N PHE A 159 -5.78 4.18 -9.53
CA PHE A 159 -6.99 3.77 -10.23
C PHE A 159 -7.91 2.95 -9.34
N PHE A 160 -7.35 1.99 -8.60
CA PHE A 160 -8.10 1.14 -7.68
C PHE A 160 -8.75 1.94 -6.54
N VAL A 161 -8.04 2.89 -5.95
CA VAL A 161 -8.58 3.76 -4.88
C VAL A 161 -9.73 4.62 -5.42
N LYS A 162 -9.62 5.19 -6.63
CA LYS A 162 -10.71 5.94 -7.25
C LYS A 162 -11.95 5.07 -7.46
N LEU A 163 -11.81 3.89 -8.04
CA LEU A 163 -12.93 2.95 -8.24
C LEU A 163 -13.56 2.52 -6.92
N PHE A 164 -12.72 2.25 -5.90
CA PHE A 164 -13.19 1.84 -4.59
C PHE A 164 -14.00 2.95 -3.92
N ILE A 165 -13.50 4.17 -3.99
CA ILE A 165 -14.15 5.35 -3.45
C ILE A 165 -15.50 5.57 -4.14
N GLU A 166 -15.55 5.61 -5.47
CA GLU A 166 -16.79 5.82 -6.23
C GLU A 166 -17.86 4.77 -5.91
N LYS A 167 -17.47 3.49 -5.82
CA LYS A 167 -18.41 2.39 -5.61
C LYS A 167 -18.99 2.33 -4.20
N ILE A 168 -18.26 2.79 -3.18
CA ILE A 168 -18.72 2.80 -1.79
C ILE A 168 -19.68 3.96 -1.53
N PHE A 169 -19.52 5.08 -2.25
CA PHE A 169 -20.24 6.33 -1.98
C PHE A 169 -21.41 6.60 -2.91
N ASN A 170 -21.50 5.88 -4.05
CA ASN A 170 -22.68 5.94 -4.93
C ASN A 170 -23.78 4.91 -4.53
N LYS A 171 -23.68 4.33 -3.33
CA LYS A 171 -24.75 3.54 -2.71
C LYS A 171 -25.25 4.23 -1.44
#